data_a0cc3573778704f9909a63332ab396a3
#
_entry.id   a0cc3573778704f9909a63332ab396a3
#
_cell.length_a   1.000
_cell.length_b   1.000
_cell.length_c   1.000
_cell.angle_alpha   90.00
_cell.angle_beta   90.00
_cell.angle_gamma   90.00
#
_symmetry.space_group_name_H-M   'P 1'
#
loop_
_entity.id
_entity.type
_entity.pdbx_description
1 polymer ?
#
loop_
_entity_poly.entity_id
_entity_poly.type
_entity_poly.pdbx_seq_one_letter_code
_entity_poly.pdbx_strand_id
1 'polypeptide(L)'
;MRLKRLFPQPFTQMSEHEFSIETATLSDLNQLRELEKVCFENDAWPLLELLAVLVIPGLVRLKVDIEGRMAGFIGGDARRSEGMGWITTVGIRPEYRRLGLASKLILACEEAMQMPAVRLSVRRSNFGAQHLYTGLGYQHVGMWEKYY
;
A
#
# COMPACT_ATOMS: atom_id res chain seq x y z
N MET A 1 -8.11 -13.38 -1.63
CA MET A 1 -7.57 -13.81 -0.33
C MET A 1 -7.40 -12.60 0.57
N ARG A 2 -7.84 -12.73 1.81
CA ARG A 2 -7.72 -11.65 2.80
C ARG A 2 -6.59 -11.99 3.76
N LEU A 3 -5.74 -11.02 4.02
CA LEU A 3 -4.64 -11.17 4.96
C LEU A 3 -4.79 -10.17 6.11
N LYS A 4 -4.38 -10.58 7.29
CA LYS A 4 -4.48 -9.77 8.50
C LYS A 4 -3.20 -9.86 9.29
N ARG A 5 -2.77 -8.74 9.79
CA ARG A 5 -1.68 -8.64 10.75
C ARG A 5 -2.18 -7.97 12.01
N LEU A 6 -2.00 -8.65 13.13
CA LEU A 6 -2.33 -8.15 14.45
C LEU A 6 -1.09 -7.47 15.03
N PHE A 7 -1.30 -6.36 15.74
CA PHE A 7 -0.23 -5.66 16.42
C PHE A 7 0.92 -5.33 15.46
N PRO A 8 0.75 -4.32 14.57
CA PRO A 8 1.78 -3.95 13.61
C PRO A 8 3.15 -3.87 14.26
N GLN A 9 4.15 -4.44 13.60
CA GLN A 9 5.51 -4.44 14.11
C GLN A 9 6.05 -3.01 14.16
N PRO A 10 6.92 -2.70 15.12
CA PRO A 10 7.57 -1.41 15.13
C PRO A 10 8.34 -1.21 13.82
N PHE A 11 8.31 0.02 13.35
CA PHE A 11 9.09 0.38 12.19
C PHE A 11 10.56 0.20 12.51
N THR A 12 11.21 -0.78 11.90
CA THR A 12 12.64 -0.94 11.98
C THR A 12 13.26 -0.22 10.80
N GLN A 13 14.17 0.67 11.11
CA GLN A 13 14.92 1.37 10.10
C GLN A 13 15.70 0.36 9.29
N MET A 14 15.22 0.10 8.09
CA MET A 14 15.83 -0.88 7.23
C MET A 14 16.64 -0.20 6.18
N SER A 15 17.84 -0.68 6.02
CA SER A 15 18.75 -0.39 4.94
C SER A 15 19.15 1.06 4.71
N GLU A 16 20.29 1.16 4.25
CA GLU A 16 21.07 2.32 3.92
C GLU A 16 20.62 3.03 2.64
N HIS A 17 19.60 2.52 1.95
CA HIS A 17 19.08 3.19 0.77
C HIS A 17 18.14 4.29 1.23
N GLU A 18 18.56 5.50 1.02
CA GLU A 18 17.81 6.68 1.42
C GLU A 18 16.64 6.94 0.49
N PHE A 19 15.59 6.15 0.63
CA PHE A 19 14.34 6.46 -0.03
C PHE A 19 13.46 7.21 0.95
N SER A 20 13.10 8.42 0.59
CA SER A 20 12.22 9.26 1.41
C SER A 20 10.78 8.87 1.13
N ILE A 21 10.06 8.50 2.18
CA ILE A 21 8.62 8.26 2.11
C ILE A 21 7.92 9.56 2.50
N GLU A 22 7.07 10.06 1.61
CA GLU A 22 6.39 11.32 1.80
C GLU A 22 4.89 11.17 1.59
N THR A 23 4.12 12.09 2.17
CA THR A 23 2.68 12.14 1.91
C THR A 23 2.44 12.59 0.48
N ALA A 24 1.65 11.82 -0.26
CA ALA A 24 1.26 12.20 -1.61
C ALA A 24 0.22 13.32 -1.56
N THR A 25 0.23 14.18 -2.56
CA THR A 25 -0.68 15.31 -2.66
C THR A 25 -1.36 15.32 -4.03
N LEU A 26 -2.30 16.25 -4.21
CA LEU A 26 -3.01 16.38 -5.47
C LEU A 26 -2.06 16.60 -6.65
N SER A 27 -0.93 17.23 -6.43
CA SER A 27 0.08 17.44 -7.48
C SER A 27 0.69 16.14 -7.99
N ASP A 28 0.51 15.03 -7.26
CA ASP A 28 1.03 13.73 -7.64
C ASP A 28 0.05 12.91 -8.52
N LEU A 29 -1.12 13.47 -8.84
CA LEU A 29 -2.17 12.73 -9.54
C LEU A 29 -1.71 12.11 -10.85
N ASN A 30 -0.99 12.85 -11.69
CA ASN A 30 -0.55 12.34 -12.98
C ASN A 30 0.43 11.17 -12.83
N GLN A 31 1.35 11.27 -11.91
CA GLN A 31 2.30 10.20 -11.63
C GLN A 31 1.61 8.99 -11.02
N LEU A 32 0.61 9.21 -10.18
CA LEU A 32 -0.16 8.13 -9.59
C LEU A 32 -0.96 7.37 -10.65
N ARG A 33 -1.58 8.09 -11.59
CA ARG A 33 -2.28 7.45 -12.71
C ARG A 33 -1.34 6.58 -13.53
N GLU A 34 -0.16 7.10 -13.81
CA GLU A 34 0.86 6.37 -14.57
C GLU A 34 1.30 5.11 -13.83
N LEU A 35 1.54 5.22 -12.54
CA LEU A 35 1.90 4.10 -11.69
C LEU A 35 0.83 3.03 -11.68
N GLU A 36 -0.43 3.43 -11.52
CA GLU A 36 -1.56 2.51 -11.51
C GLU A 36 -1.69 1.75 -12.82
N LYS A 37 -1.52 2.41 -13.95
CA LYS A 37 -1.57 1.76 -15.25
C LYS A 37 -0.47 0.72 -15.43
N VAL A 38 0.72 1.04 -14.96
CA VAL A 38 1.87 0.13 -15.09
C VAL A 38 1.76 -1.06 -14.13
N CYS A 39 1.25 -0.83 -12.93
CA CYS A 39 1.16 -1.88 -11.91
C CYS A 39 -0.08 -2.76 -12.04
N PHE A 40 -1.18 -2.22 -12.50
CA PHE A 40 -2.48 -2.90 -12.43
C PHE A 40 -3.21 -2.98 -13.77
N GLU A 41 -2.59 -2.64 -14.85
CA GLU A 41 -3.13 -2.74 -16.23
C GLU A 41 -4.66 -2.69 -16.36
N ASN A 42 -5.32 -3.85 -16.21
CA ASN A 42 -6.77 -3.96 -16.35
C ASN A 42 -7.56 -3.61 -15.09
N ASP A 43 -6.87 -3.48 -13.98
CA ASP A 43 -7.48 -3.21 -12.67
C ASP A 43 -7.14 -1.82 -12.15
N ALA A 44 -6.56 -0.97 -12.98
CA ALA A 44 -6.23 0.39 -12.58
C ALA A 44 -7.49 1.14 -12.14
N TRP A 45 -7.37 1.88 -11.04
CA TRP A 45 -8.49 2.63 -10.49
C TRP A 45 -8.92 3.76 -11.43
N PRO A 46 -10.22 4.05 -11.52
CA PRO A 46 -10.71 5.21 -12.25
C PRO A 46 -10.12 6.52 -11.70
N LEU A 47 -10.02 7.52 -12.57
CA LEU A 47 -9.46 8.82 -12.20
C LEU A 47 -10.13 9.42 -10.96
N LEU A 48 -11.45 9.32 -10.85
CA LEU A 48 -12.18 9.85 -9.70
C LEU A 48 -11.74 9.20 -8.38
N GLU A 49 -11.48 7.89 -8.40
CA GLU A 49 -11.04 7.18 -7.20
C GLU A 49 -9.62 7.56 -6.81
N LEU A 50 -8.74 7.74 -7.78
CA LEU A 50 -7.39 8.22 -7.52
C LEU A 50 -7.40 9.63 -6.95
N LEU A 51 -8.24 10.50 -7.50
CA LEU A 51 -8.41 11.84 -7.00
C LEU A 51 -8.92 11.82 -5.55
N ALA A 52 -9.91 10.99 -5.26
CA ALA A 52 -10.45 10.85 -3.92
C ALA A 52 -9.40 10.43 -2.90
N VAL A 53 -8.57 9.46 -3.26
CA VAL A 53 -7.48 8.99 -2.38
C VAL A 53 -6.54 10.14 -2.02
N LEU A 54 -6.28 11.05 -2.95
CA LEU A 54 -5.35 12.15 -2.71
C LEU A 54 -5.94 13.30 -1.90
N VAL A 55 -7.26 13.44 -1.86
CA VAL A 55 -7.88 14.62 -1.24
C VAL A 55 -8.76 14.34 -0.03
N ILE A 56 -9.27 13.12 0.13
CA ILE A 56 -10.16 12.80 1.26
C ILE A 56 -9.36 12.82 2.57
N PRO A 57 -9.79 13.64 3.56
CA PRO A 57 -9.12 13.66 4.85
C PRO A 57 -9.22 12.32 5.57
N GLY A 58 -8.19 11.98 6.33
CA GLY A 58 -8.20 10.76 7.14
C GLY A 58 -7.67 9.53 6.43
N LEU A 59 -7.50 9.57 5.11
CA LEU A 59 -6.85 8.48 4.39
C LEU A 59 -5.33 8.65 4.45
N VAL A 60 -4.64 7.54 4.65
CA VAL A 60 -3.17 7.53 4.56
C VAL A 60 -2.80 7.39 3.09
N ARG A 61 -1.90 8.22 2.61
CA ARG A 61 -1.42 8.21 1.24
C ARG A 61 0.05 8.57 1.22
N LEU A 62 0.86 7.56 0.99
CA LEU A 62 2.31 7.71 1.04
C LEU A 62 2.91 7.32 -0.30
N LYS A 63 3.99 7.99 -0.65
CA LYS A 63 4.71 7.72 -1.90
C LYS A 63 6.21 7.65 -1.65
N VAL A 64 6.89 7.02 -2.57
CA VAL A 64 8.34 7.05 -2.68
C VAL A 64 8.69 7.59 -4.04
N ASP A 65 9.49 8.65 -4.09
CA ASP A 65 10.02 9.18 -5.33
C ASP A 65 11.49 8.76 -5.48
N ILE A 66 11.88 8.38 -6.68
CA ILE A 66 13.26 8.08 -7.03
C ILE A 66 13.58 8.89 -8.29
N GLU A 67 14.58 9.75 -8.18
CA GLU A 67 15.00 10.61 -9.29
C GLU A 67 13.86 11.41 -9.89
N GLY A 68 13.03 11.96 -9.02
CA GLY A 68 11.91 12.81 -9.44
C GLY A 68 10.70 12.05 -9.99
N ARG A 69 10.69 10.73 -9.89
CA ARG A 69 9.62 9.91 -10.41
C ARG A 69 9.00 9.08 -9.30
N MET A 70 7.67 8.98 -9.27
CA MET A 70 6.99 8.15 -8.28
C MET A 70 7.31 6.68 -8.53
N ALA A 71 8.10 6.08 -7.65
CA ALA A 71 8.48 4.67 -7.74
C ALA A 71 7.46 3.76 -7.07
N GLY A 72 6.77 4.25 -6.04
CA GLY A 72 5.77 3.47 -5.33
C GLY A 72 4.76 4.34 -4.61
N PHE A 73 3.62 3.72 -4.30
CA PHE A 73 2.50 4.38 -3.62
C PHE A 73 1.75 3.37 -2.77
N ILE A 74 1.24 3.83 -1.63
CA ILE A 74 0.37 3.04 -0.77
C ILE A 74 -0.77 3.91 -0.26
N GLY A 75 -1.96 3.33 -0.23
CA GLY A 75 -3.13 3.96 0.37
C GLY A 75 -3.64 3.13 1.53
N GLY A 76 -4.09 3.78 2.59
CA GLY A 76 -4.62 3.11 3.76
C GLY A 76 -5.80 3.87 4.36
N ASP A 77 -6.70 3.12 4.98
CA ASP A 77 -7.89 3.64 5.63
C ASP A 77 -7.90 3.16 7.08
N ALA A 78 -7.76 4.08 8.01
CA ALA A 78 -7.79 3.76 9.44
C ALA A 78 -9.22 3.85 9.95
N ARG A 79 -9.88 2.71 10.10
CA ARG A 79 -11.25 2.63 10.60
C ARG A 79 -11.23 2.54 12.12
N ARG A 80 -11.15 3.67 12.77
CA ARG A 80 -10.92 3.73 14.22
C ARG A 80 -12.04 3.11 15.03
N SER A 81 -13.28 3.24 14.59
CA SER A 81 -14.41 2.62 15.28
C SER A 81 -14.37 1.09 15.25
N GLU A 82 -13.67 0.52 14.29
CA GLU A 82 -13.53 -0.93 14.14
C GLU A 82 -12.19 -1.44 14.70
N GLY A 83 -11.32 -0.54 15.11
CA GLY A 83 -9.98 -0.90 15.53
C GLY A 83 -9.16 -1.55 14.41
N MET A 84 -9.43 -1.18 13.17
CA MET A 84 -8.91 -1.87 12.01
C MET A 84 -8.38 -0.88 10.98
N GLY A 85 -7.14 -1.07 10.54
CA GLY A 85 -6.59 -0.38 9.38
C GLY A 85 -6.72 -1.25 8.15
N TRP A 86 -7.01 -0.62 7.02
CA TRP A 86 -7.11 -1.31 5.74
C TRP A 86 -6.09 -0.74 4.77
N ILE A 87 -5.23 -1.59 4.23
CA ILE A 87 -4.39 -1.20 3.11
C ILE A 87 -5.24 -1.37 1.86
N THR A 88 -5.52 -0.26 1.19
CA THR A 88 -6.45 -0.24 0.06
C THR A 88 -5.75 -0.44 -1.28
N THR A 89 -4.50 0.00 -1.38
CA THR A 89 -3.70 -0.21 -2.58
C THR A 89 -2.23 -0.10 -2.24
N VAL A 90 -1.40 -0.85 -2.93
CA VAL A 90 0.05 -0.71 -2.89
C VAL A 90 0.61 -1.11 -4.24
N GLY A 91 1.47 -0.29 -4.78
CA GLY A 91 2.09 -0.56 -6.07
C GLY A 91 3.50 -0.02 -6.12
N ILE A 92 4.39 -0.79 -6.74
CA ILE A 92 5.78 -0.40 -7.00
C ILE A 92 6.02 -0.57 -8.50
N ARG A 93 6.60 0.44 -9.13
CA ARG A 93 6.97 0.31 -10.55
C ARG A 93 7.87 -0.91 -10.74
N PRO A 94 7.68 -1.66 -11.82
CA PRO A 94 8.48 -2.88 -12.06
C PRO A 94 9.98 -2.65 -11.99
N GLU A 95 10.47 -1.52 -12.51
CA GLU A 95 11.90 -1.22 -12.55
C GLU A 95 12.51 -0.95 -11.16
N TYR A 96 11.67 -0.68 -10.17
CA TYR A 96 12.14 -0.42 -8.79
C TYR A 96 11.76 -1.53 -7.81
N ARG A 97 11.35 -2.67 -8.30
CA ARG A 97 11.06 -3.83 -7.46
C ARG A 97 12.36 -4.45 -6.94
N ARG A 98 12.27 -5.26 -5.90
CA ARG A 98 13.41 -5.91 -5.24
C ARG A 98 14.33 -4.96 -4.49
N LEU A 99 13.89 -3.74 -4.24
CA LEU A 99 14.62 -2.78 -3.41
C LEU A 99 14.03 -2.68 -1.99
N GLY A 100 13.01 -3.49 -1.69
CA GLY A 100 12.34 -3.46 -0.39
C GLY A 100 11.38 -2.30 -0.22
N LEU A 101 10.99 -1.61 -1.31
CA LEU A 101 10.11 -0.45 -1.21
C LEU A 101 8.70 -0.79 -0.73
N ALA A 102 8.14 -1.91 -1.19
CA ALA A 102 6.81 -2.33 -0.76
C ALA A 102 6.76 -2.56 0.75
N SER A 103 7.77 -3.25 1.29
CA SER A 103 7.86 -3.49 2.73
C SER A 103 7.95 -2.19 3.50
N LYS A 104 8.76 -1.24 3.03
CA LYS A 104 8.89 0.07 3.68
C LYS A 104 7.58 0.85 3.65
N LEU A 105 6.88 0.85 2.53
CA LEU A 105 5.60 1.54 2.41
C LEU A 105 4.55 0.90 3.33
N ILE A 106 4.48 -0.42 3.37
CA ILE A 106 3.53 -1.13 4.22
C ILE A 106 3.78 -0.79 5.70
N LEU A 107 5.02 -0.87 6.15
CA LEU A 107 5.36 -0.55 7.53
C LEU A 107 5.08 0.92 7.86
N ALA A 108 5.40 1.84 6.95
CA ALA A 108 5.11 3.25 7.14
C ALA A 108 3.61 3.53 7.20
N CYS A 109 2.82 2.83 6.37
CA CYS A 109 1.37 2.95 6.37
C CYS A 109 0.77 2.43 7.68
N GLU A 110 1.25 1.29 8.16
CA GLU A 110 0.82 0.74 9.46
C GLU A 110 1.09 1.73 10.58
N GLU A 111 2.28 2.30 10.58
CA GLU A 111 2.67 3.29 11.56
C GLU A 111 1.76 4.52 11.51
N ALA A 112 1.48 5.01 10.31
CA ALA A 112 0.61 6.17 10.13
C ALA A 112 -0.83 5.91 10.55
N MET A 113 -1.34 4.71 10.35
CA MET A 113 -2.71 4.36 10.73
C MET A 113 -2.90 4.19 12.23
N GLN A 114 -1.88 3.74 12.95
CA GLN A 114 -1.95 3.55 14.41
C GLN A 114 -3.14 2.69 14.85
N MET A 115 -3.36 1.57 14.16
CA MET A 115 -4.45 0.64 14.48
C MET A 115 -3.91 -0.65 15.06
N PRO A 116 -4.66 -1.30 15.98
CA PRO A 116 -4.20 -2.57 16.59
C PRO A 116 -4.14 -3.73 15.61
N ALA A 117 -4.85 -3.64 14.49
CA ALA A 117 -4.81 -4.66 13.46
C ALA A 117 -4.90 -4.01 12.09
N VAL A 118 -4.32 -4.67 11.10
CA VAL A 118 -4.31 -4.20 9.71
C VAL A 118 -4.75 -5.34 8.79
N ARG A 119 -5.60 -5.02 7.83
CA ARG A 119 -6.08 -5.96 6.82
C ARG A 119 -5.74 -5.47 5.42
N LEU A 120 -5.62 -6.41 4.53
CA LEU A 120 -5.54 -6.14 3.09
C LEU A 120 -6.13 -7.32 2.34
N SER A 121 -6.45 -7.08 1.08
CA SER A 121 -6.91 -8.14 0.17
C SER A 121 -5.90 -8.31 -0.94
N VAL A 122 -5.70 -9.54 -1.36
CA VAL A 122 -4.77 -9.85 -2.44
C VAL A 122 -5.38 -10.98 -3.29
N ARG A 123 -5.12 -10.94 -4.60
CA ARG A 123 -5.60 -12.00 -5.49
C ARG A 123 -4.93 -13.33 -5.16
N ARG A 124 -5.69 -14.41 -5.24
CA ARG A 124 -5.16 -15.76 -4.99
C ARG A 124 -4.02 -16.12 -5.94
N SER A 125 -4.05 -15.58 -7.14
CA SER A 125 -3.01 -15.82 -8.15
C SER A 125 -1.75 -15.00 -7.94
N ASN A 126 -1.78 -13.99 -7.06
CA ASN A 126 -0.64 -13.12 -6.82
C ASN A 126 0.26 -13.70 -5.72
N PHE A 127 1.04 -14.71 -6.09
CA PHE A 127 1.88 -15.43 -5.13
C PHE A 127 3.02 -14.57 -4.60
N GLY A 128 3.54 -13.68 -5.41
CA GLY A 128 4.61 -12.76 -4.98
C GLY A 128 4.14 -11.84 -3.86
N ALA A 129 2.96 -11.25 -4.01
CA ALA A 129 2.39 -10.40 -2.98
C ALA A 129 2.06 -11.17 -1.71
N GLN A 130 1.51 -12.36 -1.85
CA GLN A 130 1.21 -13.22 -0.69
C GLN A 130 2.47 -13.57 0.08
N HIS A 131 3.54 -13.88 -0.63
CA HIS A 131 4.82 -14.20 -0.01
C HIS A 131 5.36 -12.98 0.76
N LEU A 132 5.28 -11.80 0.16
CA LEU A 132 5.70 -10.56 0.80
C LEU A 132 4.92 -10.31 2.10
N TYR A 133 3.59 -10.39 2.04
CA TYR A 133 2.75 -10.09 3.20
C TYR A 133 2.93 -11.13 4.30
N THR A 134 3.04 -12.40 3.93
CA THR A 134 3.30 -13.46 4.90
C THR A 134 4.64 -13.22 5.59
N GLY A 135 5.67 -12.81 4.84
CA GLY A 135 6.96 -12.47 5.40
C GLY A 135 6.93 -11.29 6.37
N LEU A 136 5.95 -10.40 6.21
CA LEU A 136 5.75 -9.28 7.13
C LEU A 136 4.85 -9.62 8.33
N GLY A 137 4.42 -10.88 8.44
CA GLY A 137 3.62 -11.33 9.57
C GLY A 137 2.11 -11.32 9.33
N TYR A 138 1.66 -11.09 8.10
CA TYR A 138 0.24 -11.18 7.77
C TYR A 138 -0.19 -12.63 7.73
N GLN A 139 -1.38 -12.90 8.24
CA GLN A 139 -1.96 -14.23 8.29
C GLN A 139 -3.22 -14.29 7.45
N HIS A 140 -3.41 -15.40 6.75
CA HIS A 140 -4.61 -15.63 5.99
C HIS A 140 -5.81 -15.83 6.94
N VAL A 141 -6.83 -14.97 6.81
CA VAL A 141 -8.02 -15.02 7.68
C VAL A 141 -9.32 -15.25 6.95
N GLY A 142 -9.31 -15.24 5.64
CA GLY A 142 -10.51 -15.50 4.89
C GLY A 142 -10.30 -15.35 3.39
N MET A 143 -11.27 -15.77 2.64
CA MET A 143 -11.26 -15.73 1.20
C MET A 143 -12.59 -15.18 0.72
N TRP A 144 -12.53 -14.20 -0.18
CA TRP A 144 -13.74 -13.67 -0.78
C TRP A 144 -13.97 -14.32 -2.12
N GLU A 145 -15.08 -15.00 -2.23
CA GLU A 145 -15.59 -15.43 -3.52
C GLU A 145 -16.32 -14.24 -4.10
N LYS A 146 -16.25 -14.02 -5.37
CA LYS A 146 -16.95 -12.91 -6.04
C LYS A 146 -16.67 -11.55 -5.40
N TYR A 147 -15.42 -11.29 -5.18
CA TYR A 147 -15.00 -10.01 -4.62
C TYR A 147 -15.40 -8.82 -5.52
N TYR A 148 -15.60 -9.06 -6.78
CA TYR A 148 -15.96 -8.03 -7.77
C TYR A 148 -17.42 -8.04 -8.11
#